data_46364d85c09247fb06a12044aa05e235
#
_entry.id   46364d85c09247fb06a12044aa05e235
#
_cell.length_a   1.000
_cell.length_b   1.000
_cell.length_c   1.000
_cell.angle_alpha   90.00
_cell.angle_beta   90.00
_cell.angle_gamma   90.00
#
_symmetry.space_group_name_H-M   'P 1'
#
loop_
_entity.id
_entity.type
_entity.pdbx_description
1 polymer ?
#
loop_
_entity_poly.entity_id
_entity_poly.type
_entity_poly.pdbx_seq_one_letter_code
_entity_poly.pdbx_strand_id
1 'polypeptide(L)'
;MKRVFADTGYWVALLNPADELHSIARDVSQALGPARIYTTEMVLVEVANLLGTKGRTFRSLVQQAITNLRQNPNVTIEPQTSVTFRAALDSYATHQDKDWSLTDCASFLTMREKGITEAFAHDRHFEQAGFVALLRPAR
;
A
#
# COMPACT_ATOMS: atom_id res chain seq x y z
N MET A 1 -10.27 12.97 -11.25
CA MET A 1 -9.43 12.72 -10.06
C MET A 1 -8.58 11.49 -10.31
N LYS A 2 -7.30 11.58 -10.04
CA LYS A 2 -6.37 10.44 -10.21
C LYS A 2 -6.75 9.29 -9.28
N ARG A 3 -6.42 8.06 -9.70
CA ARG A 3 -6.61 6.84 -8.92
C ARG A 3 -5.23 6.25 -8.67
N VAL A 4 -4.92 5.95 -7.41
CA VAL A 4 -3.61 5.45 -7.00
C VAL A 4 -3.80 4.38 -5.93
N PHE A 5 -2.95 3.36 -5.97
CA PHE A 5 -2.89 2.34 -4.93
C PHE A 5 -1.83 2.75 -3.90
N ALA A 6 -2.07 2.53 -2.63
CA ALA A 6 -1.12 2.85 -1.57
C ALA A 6 -0.64 1.58 -0.89
N ASP A 7 0.68 1.35 -0.95
CA ASP A 7 1.35 0.19 -0.37
C ASP A 7 1.80 0.45 1.07
N THR A 8 2.19 -0.61 1.73
CA THR A 8 2.65 -0.60 3.13
C THR A 8 3.74 0.45 3.38
N GLY A 9 4.77 0.48 2.53
CA GLY A 9 5.89 1.42 2.70
C GLY A 9 5.48 2.88 2.66
N TYR A 10 4.46 3.22 1.87
CA TYR A 10 3.92 4.57 1.82
C TYR A 10 3.26 4.97 3.15
N TRP A 11 2.38 4.10 3.68
CA TRP A 11 1.71 4.40 4.94
C TRP A 11 2.70 4.49 6.10
N VAL A 12 3.66 3.57 6.16
CA VAL A 12 4.71 3.60 7.18
C VAL A 12 5.50 4.90 7.09
N ALA A 13 5.87 5.32 5.87
CA ALA A 13 6.62 6.54 5.65
C ALA A 13 5.84 7.79 6.07
N LEU A 14 4.54 7.85 5.78
CA LEU A 14 3.70 8.97 6.20
C LEU A 14 3.56 9.05 7.72
N LEU A 15 3.38 7.90 8.37
CA LEU A 15 3.08 7.85 9.80
C LEU A 15 4.32 7.94 10.68
N ASN A 16 5.50 7.64 10.15
CA ASN A 16 6.75 7.69 10.89
C ASN A 16 7.68 8.76 10.32
N PRO A 17 7.78 9.94 10.94
CA PRO A 17 8.67 11.00 10.46
C PRO A 17 10.14 10.62 10.39
N ALA A 18 10.56 9.57 11.11
CA ALA A 18 11.92 9.07 11.09
C ALA A 18 12.18 8.08 9.94
N ASP A 19 11.15 7.69 9.19
CA ASP A 19 11.32 6.81 8.03
C ASP A 19 12.08 7.54 6.93
N GLU A 20 13.03 6.86 6.28
CA GLU A 20 13.86 7.46 5.23
C GLU A 20 13.05 7.92 4.01
N LEU A 21 11.86 7.36 3.81
CA LEU A 21 10.97 7.73 2.70
C LEU A 21 9.95 8.79 3.09
N HIS A 22 9.98 9.31 4.34
CA HIS A 22 8.95 10.23 4.83
C HIS A 22 8.79 11.47 3.92
N SER A 23 9.90 12.16 3.62
CA SER A 23 9.87 13.34 2.78
C SER A 23 9.40 13.04 1.36
N ILE A 24 9.88 11.95 0.78
CA ILE A 24 9.49 11.52 -0.58
C ILE A 24 8.00 11.22 -0.63
N ALA A 25 7.48 10.50 0.35
CA ALA A 25 6.06 10.14 0.40
C ALA A 25 5.19 11.40 0.47
N ARG A 26 5.58 12.37 1.30
CA ARG A 26 4.86 13.64 1.41
C ARG A 26 4.92 14.45 0.12
N ASP A 27 6.11 14.58 -0.47
CA ASP A 27 6.31 15.37 -1.67
C ASP A 27 5.54 14.80 -2.86
N VAL A 28 5.59 13.47 -3.04
CA VAL A 28 4.88 12.79 -4.12
C VAL A 28 3.37 12.91 -3.93
N SER A 29 2.87 12.77 -2.71
CA SER A 29 1.46 12.95 -2.41
C SER A 29 0.97 14.35 -2.76
N GLN A 30 1.74 15.37 -2.39
CA GLN A 30 1.41 16.76 -2.68
C GLN A 30 1.44 17.05 -4.18
N ALA A 31 2.46 16.53 -4.87
CA ALA A 31 2.62 16.74 -6.31
C ALA A 31 1.48 16.07 -7.10
N LEU A 32 1.01 14.90 -6.64
CA LEU A 32 -0.10 14.22 -7.30
C LEU A 32 -1.40 14.99 -7.19
N GLY A 33 -1.59 15.72 -6.09
CA GLY A 33 -2.82 16.45 -5.80
C GLY A 33 -3.96 15.52 -5.36
N PRO A 34 -5.22 15.98 -5.52
CA PRO A 34 -6.38 15.17 -5.13
C PRO A 34 -6.43 13.84 -5.88
N ALA A 35 -6.66 12.76 -5.15
CA ALA A 35 -6.69 11.42 -5.72
C ALA A 35 -7.67 10.52 -4.96
N ARG A 36 -8.17 9.51 -5.65
CA ARG A 36 -8.83 8.38 -5.02
C ARG A 36 -7.76 7.35 -4.67
N ILE A 37 -7.67 7.02 -3.40
CA ILE A 37 -6.66 6.11 -2.89
C ILE A 37 -7.29 4.75 -2.63
N TYR A 38 -6.64 3.71 -3.14
CA TYR A 38 -7.04 2.31 -2.92
C TYR A 38 -5.96 1.62 -2.12
N THR A 39 -6.36 0.81 -1.16
CA THR A 39 -5.46 -0.04 -0.40
C THR A 39 -6.21 -1.31 -0.01
N THR A 40 -5.58 -2.21 0.72
CA THR A 40 -6.20 -3.46 1.17
C THR A 40 -6.06 -3.61 2.67
N GLU A 41 -6.91 -4.46 3.26
CA GLU A 41 -6.76 -4.82 4.67
C GLU A 41 -5.42 -5.53 4.93
N MET A 42 -4.91 -6.32 3.97
CA MET A 42 -3.61 -6.98 4.12
C MET A 42 -2.47 -5.96 4.25
N VAL A 43 -2.51 -4.88 3.45
CA VAL A 43 -1.54 -3.78 3.57
C VAL A 43 -1.63 -3.14 4.96
N LEU A 44 -2.85 -2.87 5.44
CA LEU A 44 -3.04 -2.24 6.74
C LEU A 44 -2.60 -3.14 7.89
N VAL A 45 -2.75 -4.45 7.76
CA VAL A 45 -2.21 -5.42 8.73
C VAL A 45 -0.68 -5.31 8.79
N GLU A 46 -0.01 -5.24 7.64
CA GLU A 46 1.45 -5.07 7.60
C GLU A 46 1.88 -3.76 8.27
N VAL A 47 1.17 -2.67 7.98
CA VAL A 47 1.45 -1.37 8.62
C VAL A 47 1.36 -1.47 10.14
N ALA A 48 0.28 -2.08 10.63
CA ALA A 48 0.06 -2.26 12.06
C ALA A 48 1.14 -3.13 12.70
N ASN A 49 1.56 -4.20 12.02
CA ASN A 49 2.60 -5.09 12.53
C ASN A 49 3.96 -4.40 12.58
N LEU A 50 4.30 -3.62 11.55
CA LEU A 50 5.59 -2.93 11.49
C LEU A 50 5.69 -1.80 12.53
N LEU A 51 4.69 -0.95 12.61
CA LEU A 51 4.72 0.20 13.52
C LEU A 51 4.33 -0.17 14.94
N GLY A 52 3.52 -1.20 15.11
CA GLY A 52 3.06 -1.63 16.43
C GLY A 52 4.18 -2.16 17.34
N THR A 53 5.30 -2.58 16.77
CA THR A 53 6.47 -3.01 17.55
C THR A 53 7.26 -1.83 18.14
N LYS A 54 6.95 -0.61 17.72
CA LYS A 54 7.65 0.61 18.14
C LYS A 54 7.03 1.25 19.39
N GLY A 55 6.00 0.65 19.98
CA GLY A 55 5.42 1.08 21.25
C GLY A 55 4.01 1.65 21.14
N ARG A 56 3.49 2.08 22.29
CA ARG A 56 2.10 2.50 22.44
C ARG A 56 1.72 3.69 21.56
N THR A 57 2.60 4.65 21.44
CA THR A 57 2.34 5.85 20.65
C THR A 57 2.09 5.48 19.19
N PHE A 58 2.93 4.62 18.62
CA PHE A 58 2.73 4.16 17.25
C PHE A 58 1.50 3.27 17.11
N ARG A 59 1.21 2.42 18.09
CA ARG A 59 0.00 1.60 18.05
C ARG A 59 -1.27 2.46 18.01
N SER A 60 -1.32 3.50 18.84
CA SER A 60 -2.44 4.45 18.85
C SER A 60 -2.53 5.23 17.54
N LEU A 61 -1.39 5.65 17.02
CA LEU A 61 -1.32 6.40 15.76
C LEU A 61 -1.86 5.56 14.59
N VAL A 62 -1.46 4.30 14.51
CA VAL A 62 -1.93 3.39 13.46
C VAL A 62 -3.44 3.15 13.57
N GLN A 63 -3.91 2.87 14.78
CA GLN A 63 -5.35 2.63 15.01
C GLN A 63 -6.18 3.86 14.58
N GLN A 64 -5.73 5.05 14.95
CA GLN A 64 -6.40 6.28 14.59
C GLN A 64 -6.34 6.54 13.08
N ALA A 65 -5.18 6.29 12.46
CA ALA A 65 -5.01 6.45 11.03
C ALA A 65 -5.97 5.53 10.24
N ILE A 66 -6.06 4.26 10.62
CA ILE A 66 -6.97 3.31 9.95
C ILE A 66 -8.43 3.75 10.14
N THR A 67 -8.80 4.19 11.33
CA THR A 67 -10.15 4.72 11.57
C THR A 67 -10.46 5.89 10.64
N ASN A 68 -9.52 6.82 10.49
CA ASN A 68 -9.67 7.98 9.62
C ASN A 68 -9.78 7.57 8.14
N LEU A 69 -8.97 6.62 7.71
CA LEU A 69 -9.02 6.11 6.34
C LEU A 69 -10.38 5.49 6.02
N ARG A 70 -10.95 4.75 6.97
CA ARG A 70 -12.27 4.12 6.79
C ARG A 70 -13.38 5.15 6.63
N GLN A 71 -13.23 6.32 7.19
CA GLN A 71 -14.21 7.41 7.12
C GLN A 71 -13.99 8.34 5.93
N ASN A 72 -12.84 8.26 5.27
CA ASN A 72 -12.51 9.14 4.17
C ASN A 72 -13.21 8.68 2.88
N PRO A 73 -14.08 9.49 2.26
CA PRO A 73 -14.81 9.08 1.06
C PRO A 73 -13.91 8.88 -0.16
N ASN A 74 -12.69 9.41 -0.14
CA ASN A 74 -11.73 9.23 -1.23
C ASN A 74 -10.80 8.03 -1.04
N VAL A 75 -11.02 7.24 0.00
CA VAL A 75 -10.21 6.04 0.27
C VAL A 75 -11.09 4.80 0.19
N THR A 76 -10.65 3.83 -0.58
CA THR A 76 -11.27 2.51 -0.67
C THR A 76 -10.32 1.48 -0.08
N ILE A 77 -10.79 0.77 0.95
CA ILE A 77 -10.04 -0.32 1.58
C ILE A 77 -10.70 -1.62 1.15
N GLU A 78 -10.00 -2.41 0.32
CA GLU A 78 -10.50 -3.72 -0.09
C GLU A 78 -10.42 -4.69 1.09
N PRO A 79 -11.54 -5.33 1.45
CA PRO A 79 -11.54 -6.24 2.58
C PRO A 79 -10.78 -7.53 2.27
N GLN A 80 -10.16 -8.10 3.30
CA GLN A 80 -9.58 -9.43 3.21
C GLN A 80 -10.68 -10.46 3.42
N THR A 81 -11.03 -11.17 2.34
CA THR A 81 -12.02 -12.26 2.38
C THR A 81 -11.32 -13.58 2.06
N SER A 82 -12.01 -14.70 2.29
CA SER A 82 -11.48 -16.01 1.88
C SER A 82 -11.24 -16.08 0.38
N VAL A 83 -12.09 -15.42 -0.41
CA VAL A 83 -11.94 -15.37 -1.87
C VAL A 83 -10.68 -14.59 -2.26
N THR A 84 -10.48 -13.40 -1.71
CA THR A 84 -9.32 -12.57 -2.03
C THR A 84 -8.02 -13.20 -1.51
N PHE A 85 -8.07 -13.84 -0.35
CA PHE A 85 -6.93 -14.56 0.20
C PHE A 85 -6.51 -15.71 -0.72
N ARG A 86 -7.48 -16.52 -1.18
CA ARG A 86 -7.20 -17.66 -2.06
C ARG A 86 -6.62 -17.20 -3.38
N ALA A 87 -7.16 -16.13 -3.97
CA ALA A 87 -6.65 -15.58 -5.22
C ALA A 87 -5.20 -15.09 -5.06
N ALA A 88 -4.90 -14.42 -3.95
CA ALA A 88 -3.54 -13.97 -3.66
C ALA A 88 -2.59 -15.16 -3.48
N LEU A 89 -3.04 -16.20 -2.80
CA LEU A 89 -2.23 -17.42 -2.59
C LEU A 89 -1.94 -18.13 -3.90
N ASP A 90 -2.91 -18.21 -4.80
CA ASP A 90 -2.72 -18.81 -6.12
C ASP A 90 -1.68 -18.02 -6.94
N SER A 91 -1.75 -16.70 -6.91
CA SER A 91 -0.78 -15.82 -7.55
C SER A 91 0.62 -16.01 -6.94
N TYR A 92 0.70 -16.08 -5.63
CA TYR A 92 1.94 -16.30 -4.90
C TYR A 92 2.60 -17.61 -5.33
N ALA A 93 1.83 -18.70 -5.44
CA ALA A 93 2.32 -20.00 -5.85
C ALA A 93 2.75 -20.01 -7.33
N THR A 94 2.09 -19.25 -8.18
CA THR A 94 2.39 -19.18 -9.62
C THR A 94 3.68 -18.40 -9.91
N HIS A 95 4.02 -17.40 -9.07
CA HIS A 95 5.17 -16.53 -9.30
C HIS A 95 6.35 -16.87 -8.39
N GLN A 96 6.74 -18.14 -8.35
CA GLN A 96 7.84 -18.63 -7.50
C GLN A 96 9.21 -18.08 -7.92
N ASP A 97 9.33 -17.56 -9.13
CA ASP A 97 10.54 -16.92 -9.63
C ASP A 97 10.70 -15.46 -9.10
N LYS A 98 9.72 -14.96 -8.37
CA LYS A 98 9.71 -13.61 -7.80
C LYS A 98 9.81 -13.66 -6.27
N ASP A 99 10.31 -12.57 -5.70
CA ASP A 99 10.35 -12.36 -4.25
C ASP A 99 9.10 -11.64 -3.74
N TRP A 100 8.01 -11.68 -4.49
CA TRP A 100 6.77 -11.01 -4.11
C TRP A 100 6.17 -11.66 -2.87
N SER A 101 5.80 -10.82 -1.90
CA SER A 101 5.07 -11.28 -0.72
C SER A 101 3.64 -11.64 -1.08
N LEU A 102 2.96 -12.32 -0.17
CA LEU A 102 1.53 -12.58 -0.32
C LEU A 102 0.74 -11.27 -0.38
N THR A 103 1.13 -10.28 0.41
CA THR A 103 0.54 -8.94 0.37
C THR A 103 0.76 -8.27 -0.98
N ASP A 104 1.96 -8.38 -1.56
CA ASP A 104 2.24 -7.88 -2.91
C ASP A 104 1.28 -8.49 -3.93
N CYS A 105 1.12 -9.81 -3.89
CA CYS A 105 0.23 -10.52 -4.81
C CYS A 105 -1.21 -10.01 -4.69
N ALA A 106 -1.71 -9.84 -3.47
CA ALA A 106 -3.04 -9.29 -3.23
C ALA A 106 -3.16 -7.87 -3.77
N SER A 107 -2.13 -7.05 -3.56
CA SER A 107 -2.10 -5.67 -4.06
C SER A 107 -2.15 -5.61 -5.58
N PHE A 108 -1.35 -6.43 -6.26
CA PHE A 108 -1.31 -6.47 -7.72
C PHE A 108 -2.64 -6.93 -8.32
N LEU A 109 -3.29 -7.92 -7.70
CA LEU A 109 -4.61 -8.38 -8.14
C LEU A 109 -5.65 -7.27 -7.99
N THR A 110 -5.64 -6.57 -6.88
CA THR A 110 -6.53 -5.42 -6.65
C THR A 110 -6.30 -4.33 -7.70
N MET A 111 -5.05 -3.98 -7.96
CA MET A 111 -4.72 -2.97 -8.95
C MET A 111 -5.21 -3.35 -10.36
N ARG A 112 -4.98 -4.60 -10.76
CA ARG A 112 -5.43 -5.09 -12.07
C ARG A 112 -6.95 -5.08 -12.17
N GLU A 113 -7.63 -5.57 -11.15
CA GLU A 113 -9.10 -5.61 -11.13
C GLU A 113 -9.71 -4.21 -11.25
N LYS A 114 -9.11 -3.23 -10.58
CA LYS A 114 -9.59 -1.84 -10.58
C LYS A 114 -9.05 -1.02 -11.76
N GLY A 115 -8.14 -1.56 -12.55
CA GLY A 115 -7.51 -0.82 -13.65
C GLY A 115 -6.59 0.30 -13.17
N ILE A 116 -5.96 0.15 -12.00
CA ILE A 116 -5.04 1.13 -11.43
C ILE A 116 -3.62 0.79 -11.87
N THR A 117 -2.90 1.77 -12.39
CA THR A 117 -1.55 1.57 -12.94
C THR A 117 -0.46 2.23 -12.11
N GLU A 118 -0.80 3.17 -11.23
CA GLU A 118 0.15 3.91 -10.42
C GLU A 118 -0.02 3.58 -8.94
N ALA A 119 1.09 3.43 -8.23
CA ALA A 119 1.08 3.12 -6.81
C ALA A 119 2.00 4.04 -6.02
N PHE A 120 1.55 4.49 -4.85
CA PHE A 120 2.42 5.02 -3.82
C PHE A 120 3.20 3.82 -3.24
N ALA A 121 4.30 3.48 -3.90
CA ALA A 121 5.15 2.37 -3.55
C ALA A 121 6.59 2.69 -3.88
N HIS A 122 7.52 2.18 -3.10
CA HIS A 122 8.95 2.26 -3.35
C HIS A 122 9.51 0.91 -3.78
N ASP A 123 8.82 -0.18 -3.48
CA ASP A 123 9.30 -1.53 -3.76
C ASP A 123 9.33 -1.77 -5.27
N ARG A 124 10.49 -2.25 -5.75
CA ARG A 124 10.69 -2.61 -7.17
C ARG A 124 9.73 -3.71 -7.64
N HIS A 125 9.12 -4.46 -6.72
CA HIS A 125 8.16 -5.49 -7.05
C HIS A 125 6.99 -4.94 -7.86
N PHE A 126 6.57 -3.71 -7.59
CA PHE A 126 5.51 -3.05 -8.35
C PHE A 126 5.92 -2.82 -9.80
N GLU A 127 7.17 -2.38 -10.03
CA GLU A 127 7.70 -2.22 -11.39
C GLU A 127 7.80 -3.56 -12.12
N GLN A 128 8.24 -4.61 -11.44
CA GLN A 128 8.30 -5.95 -11.99
C GLN A 128 6.92 -6.46 -12.42
N ALA A 129 5.87 -6.07 -11.71
CA ALA A 129 4.50 -6.44 -12.02
C ALA A 129 3.84 -5.57 -13.10
N GLY A 130 4.58 -4.56 -13.62
CA GLY A 130 4.10 -3.71 -14.70
C GLY A 130 3.44 -2.41 -14.24
N PHE A 131 3.59 -2.03 -12.98
CA PHE A 131 3.02 -0.80 -12.43
C PHE A 131 4.08 0.29 -12.27
N VAL A 132 3.61 1.53 -12.13
CA VAL A 132 4.49 2.66 -11.84
C VAL A 132 4.59 2.82 -10.31
N ALA A 133 5.80 2.73 -9.79
CA ALA A 133 6.09 2.93 -8.36
C ALA A 133 6.48 4.40 -8.15
N LEU A 134 5.55 5.21 -7.68
CA LEU A 134 5.70 6.66 -7.62
C LEU A 134 6.75 7.15 -6.62
N LEU A 135 7.11 6.34 -5.62
CA LEU A 135 8.13 6.70 -4.64
C LEU A 135 9.55 6.35 -5.11
N ARG A 136 9.69 5.71 -6.26
CA ARG A 136 11.00 5.44 -6.86
C ARG A 136 11.38 6.60 -7.78
N PRO A 137 12.70 6.92 -7.88
CA PRO A 137 13.12 7.97 -8.80
C PRO A 137 12.77 7.59 -10.24
N ALA A 138 12.40 8.60 -11.04
CA ALA A 138 12.20 8.44 -12.48
C ALA A 138 13.51 8.02 -13.15
N ARG A 139 13.42 7.09 -14.07
CA ARG A 139 14.57 6.60 -14.83
C ARG A 139 14.64 7.22 -16.21
#